data_63243a9f0d31c2a95a07853c5c6a8648
#
_entry.id   63243a9f0d31c2a95a07853c5c6a8648
#
_cell.length_a   1.000
_cell.length_b   1.000
_cell.length_c   1.000
_cell.angle_alpha   90.00
_cell.angle_beta   90.00
_cell.angle_gamma   90.00
#
_symmetry.space_group_name_H-M   'P 1'
#
loop_
_entity.id
_entity.type
_entity.pdbx_description
1 polymer ?
#
loop_
_entity_poly.entity_id
_entity_poly.type
_entity_poly.pdbx_seq_one_letter_code
_entity_poly.pdbx_strand_id
1 'polypeptide(L)'
;ISAKLELHLRGSRYAGVGAQLLGIVGLGLAGFYSLDVQVMLGWAAALLLLNLWWSRRVNRILVAGRHFTHRPAVLNELFTHALLSGAVWSGTLIWLDAYLSDLIFYLCICVIVIVSVVTIAVSVVIRQAYLIQLTFSLGVIAMWLAWFAGDRPFNSGFAVLLVGLSVFLVVASDWMSGAFSEMVETSLERAAMSKDLASLTDSLKTRNLQLQDARRQLAEQATIDELTGLRNRRGVNIIINDELARMKRMQLPIAVIALDV
;
A
#
# COMPACT_ATOMS: atom_id res chain seq x y z
N ILE A 1 -8.80 2.34 8.95
CA ILE A 1 -9.11 3.55 8.19
C ILE A 1 -7.89 4.49 8.09
N SER A 2 -7.09 4.73 9.14
CA SER A 2 -5.88 5.57 9.07
C SER A 2 -4.84 5.04 8.07
N ALA A 3 -4.64 3.71 8.01
CA ALA A 3 -3.77 3.08 7.02
C ALA A 3 -4.26 3.30 5.57
N LYS A 4 -5.57 3.23 5.35
CA LYS A 4 -6.17 3.55 4.04
C LYS A 4 -5.92 5.00 3.65
N LEU A 5 -6.10 5.93 4.59
CA LEU A 5 -5.85 7.37 4.36
C LEU A 5 -4.38 7.64 4.04
N GLU A 6 -3.45 7.03 4.77
CA GLU A 6 -2.01 7.14 4.49
C GLU A 6 -1.67 6.62 3.09
N LEU A 7 -2.20 5.45 2.72
CA LEU A 7 -1.95 4.84 1.42
C LEU A 7 -2.50 5.71 0.28
N HIS A 8 -3.71 6.26 0.44
CA HIS A 8 -4.30 7.20 -0.52
C HIS A 8 -3.43 8.45 -0.67
N LEU A 9 -3.00 9.06 0.43
CA LEU A 9 -2.15 10.25 0.41
C LEU A 9 -0.81 9.98 -0.28
N ARG A 10 -0.18 8.83 -0.01
CA ARG A 10 1.06 8.43 -0.70
C ARG A 10 0.83 8.22 -2.20
N GLY A 11 -0.25 7.56 -2.59
CA GLY A 11 -0.62 7.33 -3.99
C GLY A 11 -0.95 8.63 -4.74
N SER A 12 -1.74 9.52 -4.14
CA SER A 12 -2.16 10.79 -4.75
C SER A 12 -0.99 11.75 -5.02
N ARG A 13 0.13 11.59 -4.32
CA ARG A 13 1.33 12.41 -4.51
C ARG A 13 1.97 12.22 -5.89
N TYR A 14 1.95 11.01 -6.45
CA TYR A 14 2.66 10.68 -7.70
C TYR A 14 1.71 10.41 -8.86
N ALA A 15 0.68 9.61 -8.65
CA ALA A 15 -0.22 9.21 -9.72
C ALA A 15 -1.18 10.33 -10.14
N GLY A 16 -1.58 11.20 -9.20
CA GLY A 16 -2.35 12.41 -9.53
C GLY A 16 -1.57 13.36 -10.45
N VAL A 17 -0.26 13.51 -10.22
CA VAL A 17 0.61 14.32 -11.10
C VAL A 17 0.72 13.70 -12.49
N GLY A 18 0.87 12.38 -12.60
CA GLY A 18 0.98 11.68 -13.89
C GLY A 18 -0.30 11.81 -14.73
N ALA A 19 -1.47 11.59 -14.14
CA ALA A 19 -2.75 11.72 -14.82
C ALA A 19 -2.99 13.17 -15.33
N GLN A 20 -2.62 14.14 -14.52
CA GLN A 20 -2.79 15.55 -14.91
C GLN A 20 -1.76 16.00 -15.95
N LEU A 21 -0.52 15.50 -15.93
CA LEU A 21 0.44 15.74 -17.01
C LEU A 21 -0.07 15.21 -18.35
N LEU A 22 -0.63 13.99 -18.36
CA LEU A 22 -1.27 13.45 -19.56
C LEU A 22 -2.41 14.36 -20.07
N GLY A 23 -3.24 14.86 -19.17
CA GLY A 23 -4.31 15.79 -19.49
C GLY A 23 -3.79 17.12 -20.04
N ILE A 24 -2.76 17.70 -19.42
CA ILE A 24 -2.12 18.95 -19.89
C ILE A 24 -1.55 18.76 -21.28
N VAL A 25 -0.85 17.65 -21.54
CA VAL A 25 -0.30 17.34 -22.87
C VAL A 25 -1.45 17.17 -23.90
N GLY A 26 -2.48 16.39 -23.55
CA GLY A 26 -3.62 16.15 -24.46
C GLY A 26 -4.39 17.42 -24.82
N LEU A 27 -4.76 18.23 -23.83
CA LEU A 27 -5.43 19.52 -24.07
C LEU A 27 -4.47 20.55 -24.68
N GLY A 28 -3.17 20.49 -24.34
CA GLY A 28 -2.15 21.32 -24.96
C GLY A 28 -2.01 21.07 -26.45
N LEU A 29 -1.99 19.82 -26.88
CA LEU A 29 -1.97 19.47 -28.31
C LEU A 29 -3.26 19.89 -29.01
N ALA A 30 -4.42 19.73 -28.37
CA ALA A 30 -5.72 20.17 -28.93
C ALA A 30 -5.77 21.70 -29.06
N GLY A 31 -5.31 22.42 -28.05
CA GLY A 31 -5.35 23.90 -28.05
C GLY A 31 -4.29 24.56 -28.93
N PHE A 32 -3.18 23.83 -29.25
CA PHE A 32 -2.08 24.39 -30.05
C PHE A 32 -2.52 24.94 -31.40
N TYR A 33 -3.58 24.41 -31.99
CA TYR A 33 -4.11 24.84 -33.27
C TYR A 33 -5.20 25.95 -33.20
N SER A 34 -5.70 26.25 -31.99
CA SER A 34 -6.90 27.09 -31.83
C SER A 34 -6.77 28.20 -30.80
N LEU A 35 -5.73 28.22 -29.98
CA LEU A 35 -5.57 29.17 -28.88
C LEU A 35 -4.22 29.88 -28.92
N ASP A 36 -4.19 31.08 -28.31
CA ASP A 36 -2.94 31.80 -28.06
C ASP A 36 -2.05 30.96 -27.10
N VAL A 37 -0.78 30.76 -27.49
CA VAL A 37 0.23 30.01 -26.75
C VAL A 37 0.37 30.54 -25.33
N GLN A 38 0.26 31.86 -25.10
CA GLN A 38 0.37 32.45 -23.77
C GLN A 38 -0.76 31.99 -22.84
N VAL A 39 -1.97 31.90 -23.35
CA VAL A 39 -3.15 31.43 -22.61
C VAL A 39 -3.00 29.97 -22.23
N MET A 40 -2.52 29.14 -23.16
CA MET A 40 -2.24 27.72 -22.92
C MET A 40 -1.14 27.51 -21.87
N LEU A 41 -0.05 28.25 -21.97
CA LEU A 41 1.04 28.20 -20.99
C LEU A 41 0.57 28.65 -19.60
N GLY A 42 -0.23 29.72 -19.54
CA GLY A 42 -0.82 30.19 -18.27
C GLY A 42 -1.71 29.15 -17.61
N TRP A 43 -2.55 28.50 -18.38
CA TRP A 43 -3.42 27.41 -17.90
C TRP A 43 -2.60 26.19 -17.42
N ALA A 44 -1.64 25.72 -18.23
CA ALA A 44 -0.78 24.61 -17.86
C ALA A 44 0.04 24.91 -16.58
N ALA A 45 0.55 26.14 -16.46
CA ALA A 45 1.25 26.59 -15.26
C ALA A 45 0.33 26.59 -14.02
N ALA A 46 -0.92 27.05 -14.15
CA ALA A 46 -1.89 27.05 -13.05
C ALA A 46 -2.19 25.63 -12.57
N LEU A 47 -2.40 24.69 -13.49
CA LEU A 47 -2.59 23.27 -13.14
C LEU A 47 -1.36 22.67 -12.47
N LEU A 48 -0.15 22.93 -12.98
CA LEU A 48 1.08 22.45 -12.35
C LEU A 48 1.27 23.03 -10.96
N LEU A 49 0.99 24.31 -10.76
CA LEU A 49 1.06 24.95 -9.44
C LEU A 49 0.06 24.36 -8.46
N LEU A 50 -1.17 24.07 -8.88
CA LEU A 50 -2.18 23.41 -8.05
C LEU A 50 -1.68 22.01 -7.59
N ASN A 51 -1.10 21.25 -8.49
CA ASN A 51 -0.55 19.93 -8.19
C ASN A 51 0.66 19.98 -7.27
N LEU A 52 1.58 20.92 -7.51
CA LEU A 52 2.74 21.14 -6.65
C LEU A 52 2.32 21.57 -5.24
N TRP A 53 1.33 22.45 -5.16
CA TRP A 53 0.74 22.87 -3.88
C TRP A 53 0.15 21.66 -3.14
N TRP A 54 -0.65 20.84 -3.83
CA TRP A 54 -1.23 19.64 -3.24
C TRP A 54 -0.16 18.63 -2.81
N SER A 55 0.81 18.33 -3.67
CA SER A 55 1.90 17.42 -3.35
C SER A 55 2.69 17.86 -2.10
N ARG A 56 3.01 19.16 -2.01
CA ARG A 56 3.66 19.74 -0.82
C ARG A 56 2.77 19.65 0.43
N ARG A 57 1.46 19.86 0.25
CA ARG A 57 0.49 19.76 1.36
C ARG A 57 0.39 18.34 1.88
N VAL A 58 0.25 17.37 1.00
CA VAL A 58 0.26 15.92 1.34
C VAL A 58 1.53 15.54 2.09
N ASN A 59 2.69 15.98 1.59
CA ASN A 59 3.95 15.68 2.26
C ASN A 59 3.99 16.23 3.70
N ARG A 60 3.52 17.45 3.91
CA ARG A 60 3.40 18.03 5.26
C ARG A 60 2.45 17.26 6.17
N ILE A 61 1.31 16.79 5.64
CA ILE A 61 0.35 15.96 6.39
C ILE A 61 0.99 14.64 6.81
N LEU A 62 1.71 13.98 5.91
CA LEU A 62 2.37 12.69 6.16
C LEU A 62 3.51 12.83 7.17
N VAL A 63 4.39 13.80 6.99
CA VAL A 63 5.54 14.04 7.90
C VAL A 63 5.07 14.43 9.31
N ALA A 64 4.04 15.27 9.41
CA ALA A 64 3.49 15.68 10.70
C ALA A 64 2.58 14.63 11.35
N GLY A 65 2.30 13.48 10.72
CA GLY A 65 1.41 12.45 11.24
C GLY A 65 -0.06 12.90 11.42
N ARG A 66 -0.47 14.01 10.79
CA ARG A 66 -1.82 14.61 10.96
C ARG A 66 -2.94 13.67 10.54
N HIS A 67 -2.69 12.72 9.67
CA HIS A 67 -3.65 11.68 9.24
C HIS A 67 -4.02 10.71 10.38
N PHE A 68 -3.23 10.64 11.46
CA PHE A 68 -3.57 9.91 12.68
C PHE A 68 -4.32 10.77 13.69
N THR A 69 -3.90 12.02 13.89
CA THR A 69 -4.36 12.89 14.98
C THR A 69 -5.53 13.80 14.59
N HIS A 70 -5.58 14.32 13.36
CA HIS A 70 -6.57 15.30 12.88
C HIS A 70 -7.29 14.83 11.62
N ARG A 71 -7.77 13.61 11.66
CA ARG A 71 -8.37 12.89 10.55
C ARG A 71 -9.52 13.62 9.83
N PRO A 72 -10.55 14.19 10.50
CA PRO A 72 -11.62 14.90 9.82
C PRO A 72 -11.12 16.10 9.01
N ALA A 73 -10.16 16.85 9.55
CA ALA A 73 -9.56 17.98 8.85
C ALA A 73 -8.81 17.55 7.58
N VAL A 74 -8.08 16.43 7.65
CA VAL A 74 -7.36 15.89 6.49
C VAL A 74 -8.34 15.38 5.42
N LEU A 75 -9.45 14.76 5.80
CA LEU A 75 -10.50 14.35 4.87
C LEU A 75 -11.16 15.55 4.19
N ASN A 76 -11.46 16.63 4.93
CA ASN A 76 -11.98 17.85 4.35
C ASN A 76 -11.01 18.48 3.35
N GLU A 77 -9.72 18.53 3.66
CA GLU A 77 -8.68 18.99 2.73
C GLU A 77 -8.66 18.15 1.45
N LEU A 78 -8.81 16.82 1.57
CA LEU A 78 -8.85 15.90 0.44
C LEU A 78 -10.11 16.13 -0.43
N PHE A 79 -11.28 16.28 0.19
CA PHE A 79 -12.53 16.54 -0.52
C PHE A 79 -12.51 17.88 -1.23
N THR A 80 -11.94 18.92 -0.61
CA THR A 80 -11.75 20.23 -1.24
C THR A 80 -10.84 20.12 -2.46
N HIS A 81 -9.73 19.37 -2.37
CA HIS A 81 -8.85 19.13 -3.51
C HIS A 81 -9.57 18.37 -4.64
N ALA A 82 -10.34 17.34 -4.32
CA ALA A 82 -11.11 16.57 -5.30
C ALA A 82 -12.13 17.43 -6.05
N LEU A 83 -12.85 18.30 -5.31
CA LEU A 83 -13.79 19.27 -5.88
C LEU A 83 -13.07 20.26 -6.80
N LEU A 84 -12.01 20.90 -6.32
CA LEU A 84 -11.24 21.87 -7.11
C LEU A 84 -10.66 21.25 -8.37
N SER A 85 -10.11 20.04 -8.26
CA SER A 85 -9.58 19.30 -9.41
C SER A 85 -10.66 19.03 -10.46
N GLY A 86 -11.82 18.52 -10.05
CA GLY A 86 -12.95 18.27 -10.95
C GLY A 86 -13.46 19.56 -11.60
N ALA A 87 -13.64 20.63 -10.82
CA ALA A 87 -14.12 21.93 -11.30
C ALA A 87 -13.14 22.60 -12.27
N VAL A 88 -11.84 22.47 -12.08
CA VAL A 88 -10.83 22.99 -13.02
C VAL A 88 -10.92 22.29 -14.36
N TRP A 89 -11.08 20.96 -14.39
CA TRP A 89 -11.21 20.22 -15.65
C TRP A 89 -12.48 20.58 -16.43
N SER A 90 -13.64 20.58 -15.76
CA SER A 90 -14.91 20.96 -16.42
C SER A 90 -14.94 22.45 -16.80
N GLY A 91 -14.49 23.32 -15.91
CA GLY A 91 -14.43 24.76 -16.16
C GLY A 91 -13.52 25.12 -17.33
N THR A 92 -12.39 24.43 -17.46
CA THR A 92 -11.49 24.60 -18.63
C THR A 92 -12.17 24.25 -19.91
N LEU A 93 -12.88 23.12 -20.01
CA LEU A 93 -13.58 22.72 -21.22
C LEU A 93 -14.70 23.70 -21.58
N ILE A 94 -15.48 24.11 -20.58
CA ILE A 94 -16.58 25.09 -20.77
C ILE A 94 -16.02 26.45 -21.27
N TRP A 95 -14.89 26.88 -20.70
CA TRP A 95 -14.23 28.10 -21.12
C TRP A 95 -13.69 28.01 -22.56
N LEU A 96 -13.17 26.84 -22.96
CA LEU A 96 -12.61 26.58 -24.27
C LEU A 96 -13.69 26.35 -25.36
N ASP A 97 -14.93 26.07 -25.00
CA ASP A 97 -16.02 25.70 -25.92
C ASP A 97 -16.16 26.67 -27.07
N ALA A 98 -16.11 28.00 -26.80
CA ALA A 98 -16.24 29.04 -27.81
C ALA A 98 -15.07 29.14 -28.81
N TYR A 99 -13.90 28.53 -28.48
CA TYR A 99 -12.68 28.66 -29.29
C TYR A 99 -12.32 27.37 -30.03
N LEU A 100 -12.94 26.25 -29.70
CA LEU A 100 -12.59 24.94 -30.26
C LEU A 100 -13.54 24.56 -31.41
N SER A 101 -12.98 23.97 -32.47
CA SER A 101 -13.78 23.26 -33.45
C SER A 101 -14.46 22.05 -32.84
N ASP A 102 -15.56 21.55 -33.41
CA ASP A 102 -16.34 20.43 -32.89
C ASP A 102 -15.47 19.19 -32.63
N LEU A 103 -14.61 18.83 -33.59
CA LEU A 103 -13.72 17.69 -33.47
C LEU A 103 -12.78 17.83 -32.27
N ILE A 104 -12.13 18.97 -32.11
CA ILE A 104 -11.15 19.22 -31.05
C ILE A 104 -11.87 19.28 -29.70
N PHE A 105 -13.06 19.84 -29.63
CA PHE A 105 -13.87 19.88 -28.42
C PHE A 105 -14.20 18.47 -27.90
N TYR A 106 -14.67 17.58 -28.78
CA TYR A 106 -14.96 16.20 -28.40
C TYR A 106 -13.68 15.39 -28.05
N LEU A 107 -12.56 15.67 -28.69
CA LEU A 107 -11.27 15.10 -28.30
C LEU A 107 -10.86 15.56 -26.89
N CYS A 108 -11.10 16.82 -26.53
CA CYS A 108 -10.87 17.31 -25.17
C CYS A 108 -11.73 16.59 -24.13
N ILE A 109 -13.01 16.31 -24.45
CA ILE A 109 -13.87 15.47 -23.59
C ILE A 109 -13.25 14.08 -23.40
N CYS A 110 -12.77 13.44 -24.46
CA CYS A 110 -12.13 12.14 -24.38
C CYS A 110 -10.89 12.17 -23.46
N VAL A 111 -10.08 13.23 -23.51
CA VAL A 111 -8.93 13.40 -22.61
C VAL A 111 -9.39 13.49 -21.14
N ILE A 112 -10.44 14.26 -20.85
CA ILE A 112 -10.97 14.39 -19.48
C ILE A 112 -11.54 13.07 -18.99
N VAL A 113 -12.20 12.30 -19.86
CA VAL A 113 -12.66 10.94 -19.57
C VAL A 113 -11.48 10.04 -19.20
N ILE A 114 -10.41 10.02 -20.00
CA ILE A 114 -9.21 9.22 -19.72
C ILE A 114 -8.61 9.61 -18.37
N VAL A 115 -8.47 10.90 -18.09
CA VAL A 115 -7.97 11.38 -16.79
C VAL A 115 -8.87 10.91 -15.64
N SER A 116 -10.20 10.96 -15.82
CA SER A 116 -11.16 10.50 -14.81
C SER A 116 -11.07 8.99 -14.56
N VAL A 117 -10.84 8.19 -15.61
CA VAL A 117 -10.64 6.74 -15.49
C VAL A 117 -9.31 6.42 -14.79
N VAL A 118 -8.22 7.10 -15.16
CA VAL A 118 -6.91 6.88 -14.52
C VAL A 118 -6.92 7.27 -13.04
N THR A 119 -7.65 8.30 -12.67
CA THR A 119 -7.74 8.73 -11.27
C THR A 119 -8.48 7.75 -10.37
N ILE A 120 -9.30 6.82 -10.92
CA ILE A 120 -9.95 5.76 -10.13
C ILE A 120 -8.91 4.89 -9.41
N ALA A 121 -7.82 4.54 -10.09
CA ALA A 121 -6.77 3.68 -9.54
C ALA A 121 -6.13 4.23 -8.26
N VAL A 122 -6.10 5.56 -8.12
CA VAL A 122 -5.52 6.25 -6.95
C VAL A 122 -6.57 6.56 -5.89
N SER A 123 -7.76 6.91 -6.34
CA SER A 123 -8.83 7.46 -5.49
C SER A 123 -9.78 6.38 -4.94
N VAL A 124 -9.67 5.14 -5.43
CA VAL A 124 -10.48 3.99 -4.99
C VAL A 124 -10.40 3.73 -3.49
N VAL A 125 -9.29 4.10 -2.87
CA VAL A 125 -9.06 3.95 -1.43
C VAL A 125 -10.00 4.81 -0.59
N ILE A 126 -10.34 6.02 -1.09
CA ILE A 126 -11.30 6.95 -0.48
C ILE A 126 -12.36 7.30 -1.53
N ARG A 127 -13.32 6.40 -1.69
CA ARG A 127 -14.40 6.48 -2.66
C ARG A 127 -15.07 7.86 -2.73
N GLN A 128 -15.34 8.47 -1.58
CA GLN A 128 -16.02 9.77 -1.52
C GLN A 128 -15.26 10.88 -2.26
N ALA A 129 -13.93 10.90 -2.16
CA ALA A 129 -13.11 11.87 -2.89
C ALA A 129 -13.22 11.67 -4.41
N TYR A 130 -13.22 10.40 -4.86
CA TYR A 130 -13.40 10.08 -6.26
C TYR A 130 -14.78 10.50 -6.79
N LEU A 131 -15.85 10.20 -6.04
CA LEU A 131 -17.23 10.60 -6.43
C LEU A 131 -17.37 12.11 -6.56
N ILE A 132 -16.79 12.87 -5.64
CA ILE A 132 -16.78 14.35 -5.71
C ILE A 132 -16.07 14.79 -6.99
N GLN A 133 -14.86 14.29 -7.24
CA GLN A 133 -14.09 14.66 -8.44
C GLN A 133 -14.84 14.30 -9.73
N LEU A 134 -15.41 13.07 -9.80
CA LEU A 134 -16.16 12.59 -10.96
C LEU A 134 -17.39 13.46 -11.25
N THR A 135 -18.16 13.80 -10.22
CA THR A 135 -19.35 14.66 -10.34
C THR A 135 -18.99 16.04 -10.87
N PHE A 136 -17.93 16.64 -10.34
CA PHE A 136 -17.49 17.97 -10.77
C PHE A 136 -16.74 17.98 -12.10
N SER A 137 -16.15 16.87 -12.54
CA SER A 137 -15.54 16.78 -13.87
C SER A 137 -16.56 16.36 -14.95
N LEU A 138 -17.04 15.12 -14.93
CA LEU A 138 -17.91 14.59 -15.99
C LEU A 138 -19.37 15.00 -15.85
N GLY A 139 -19.89 15.08 -14.62
CA GLY A 139 -21.28 15.48 -14.38
C GLY A 139 -21.56 16.91 -14.82
N VAL A 140 -20.67 17.86 -14.53
CA VAL A 140 -20.79 19.25 -14.96
C VAL A 140 -20.69 19.36 -16.48
N ILE A 141 -19.78 18.59 -17.12
CA ILE A 141 -19.66 18.56 -18.59
C ILE A 141 -20.94 18.00 -19.23
N ALA A 142 -21.46 16.89 -18.71
CA ALA A 142 -22.70 16.29 -19.20
C ALA A 142 -23.89 17.28 -19.12
N MET A 143 -24.00 17.98 -18.01
CA MET A 143 -25.02 19.04 -17.84
C MET A 143 -24.80 20.18 -18.80
N TRP A 144 -23.57 20.66 -19.01
CA TRP A 144 -23.25 21.69 -19.97
C TRP A 144 -23.65 21.30 -21.40
N LEU A 145 -23.28 20.08 -21.83
CA LEU A 145 -23.66 19.56 -23.15
C LEU A 145 -25.17 19.43 -23.33
N ALA A 146 -25.91 19.11 -22.29
CA ALA A 146 -27.34 18.92 -22.33
C ALA A 146 -28.10 20.26 -22.47
N TRP A 147 -27.61 21.33 -21.84
CA TRP A 147 -28.39 22.60 -21.74
C TRP A 147 -27.74 23.84 -22.32
N PHE A 148 -26.42 23.92 -22.47
CA PHE A 148 -25.71 25.14 -22.75
C PHE A 148 -24.79 25.11 -23.98
N ALA A 149 -24.40 23.96 -24.47
CA ALA A 149 -23.36 23.82 -25.49
C ALA A 149 -23.83 24.17 -26.95
N GLY A 150 -25.00 24.74 -27.11
CA GLY A 150 -25.54 25.17 -28.41
C GLY A 150 -25.87 24.00 -29.35
N ASP A 151 -25.97 24.28 -30.65
CA ASP A 151 -26.39 23.31 -31.68
C ASP A 151 -25.26 22.48 -32.27
N ARG A 152 -24.22 22.17 -31.46
CA ARG A 152 -23.16 21.29 -31.94
C ARG A 152 -23.71 19.88 -32.22
N PRO A 153 -23.28 19.26 -33.35
CA PRO A 153 -23.66 17.88 -33.63
C PRO A 153 -23.20 16.95 -32.51
N PHE A 154 -24.04 16.00 -32.16
CA PHE A 154 -23.73 14.94 -31.15
C PHE A 154 -23.72 15.38 -29.69
N ASN A 155 -24.01 16.61 -29.31
CA ASN A 155 -24.02 17.06 -27.90
C ASN A 155 -24.89 16.16 -27.00
N SER A 156 -26.14 15.90 -27.41
CA SER A 156 -27.06 15.05 -26.67
C SER A 156 -26.56 13.60 -26.54
N GLY A 157 -25.95 13.08 -27.60
CA GLY A 157 -25.35 11.73 -27.60
C GLY A 157 -24.17 11.66 -26.64
N PHE A 158 -23.28 12.64 -26.66
CA PHE A 158 -22.16 12.71 -25.73
C PHE A 158 -22.61 12.92 -24.28
N ALA A 159 -23.63 13.74 -24.03
CA ALA A 159 -24.19 13.91 -22.69
C ALA A 159 -24.73 12.61 -22.12
N VAL A 160 -25.51 11.85 -22.89
CA VAL A 160 -26.03 10.53 -22.49
C VAL A 160 -24.87 9.55 -22.22
N LEU A 161 -23.86 9.54 -23.12
CA LEU A 161 -22.68 8.68 -22.98
C LEU A 161 -21.90 9.02 -21.71
N LEU A 162 -21.67 10.29 -21.40
CA LEU A 162 -20.98 10.73 -20.19
C LEU A 162 -21.75 10.36 -18.91
N VAL A 163 -23.09 10.47 -18.93
CA VAL A 163 -23.92 10.02 -17.80
C VAL A 163 -23.79 8.51 -17.61
N GLY A 164 -23.94 7.72 -18.70
CA GLY A 164 -23.77 6.27 -18.64
C GLY A 164 -22.39 5.85 -18.15
N LEU A 165 -21.34 6.51 -18.66
CA LEU A 165 -19.98 6.27 -18.21
C LEU A 165 -19.79 6.66 -16.74
N SER A 166 -20.36 7.77 -16.28
CA SER A 166 -20.26 8.18 -14.87
C SER A 166 -20.91 7.15 -13.96
N VAL A 167 -22.08 6.62 -14.33
CA VAL A 167 -22.73 5.51 -13.57
C VAL A 167 -21.85 4.28 -13.56
N PHE A 168 -21.29 3.89 -14.71
CA PHE A 168 -20.37 2.76 -14.78
C PHE A 168 -19.13 2.96 -13.87
N LEU A 169 -18.51 4.15 -13.89
CA LEU A 169 -17.35 4.46 -13.07
C LEU A 169 -17.68 4.47 -11.57
N VAL A 170 -18.89 4.90 -11.18
CA VAL A 170 -19.37 4.80 -9.80
C VAL A 170 -19.45 3.34 -9.37
N VAL A 171 -20.06 2.46 -10.17
CA VAL A 171 -20.17 1.03 -9.88
C VAL A 171 -18.78 0.37 -9.84
N ALA A 172 -17.94 0.69 -10.82
CA ALA A 172 -16.56 0.19 -10.85
C ALA A 172 -15.75 0.63 -9.61
N SER A 173 -15.93 1.89 -9.17
CA SER A 173 -15.30 2.42 -7.96
C SER A 173 -15.75 1.66 -6.70
N ASP A 174 -17.03 1.28 -6.61
CA ASP A 174 -17.54 0.49 -5.50
C ASP A 174 -16.92 -0.90 -5.45
N TRP A 175 -16.92 -1.59 -6.59
CA TRP A 175 -16.32 -2.91 -6.69
C TRP A 175 -14.81 -2.89 -6.38
N MET A 176 -14.07 -1.96 -6.96
CA MET A 176 -12.63 -1.80 -6.71
C MET A 176 -12.34 -1.43 -5.25
N SER A 177 -13.13 -0.55 -4.64
CA SER A 177 -12.96 -0.17 -3.23
C SER A 177 -13.21 -1.34 -2.27
N GLY A 178 -14.19 -2.20 -2.59
CA GLY A 178 -14.44 -3.45 -1.87
C GLY A 178 -13.27 -4.42 -1.98
N ALA A 179 -12.85 -4.73 -3.20
CA ALA A 179 -11.73 -5.63 -3.48
C ALA A 179 -10.41 -5.14 -2.85
N PHE A 180 -10.15 -3.83 -2.92
CA PHE A 180 -8.98 -3.23 -2.28
C PHE A 180 -9.02 -3.35 -0.75
N SER A 181 -10.21 -3.17 -0.16
CA SER A 181 -10.39 -3.30 1.29
C SER A 181 -10.12 -4.71 1.77
N GLU A 182 -10.62 -5.71 1.07
CA GLU A 182 -10.38 -7.13 1.32
C GLU A 182 -8.90 -7.50 1.16
N MET A 183 -8.25 -7.00 0.10
CA MET A 183 -6.82 -7.21 -0.12
C MET A 183 -5.96 -6.64 1.02
N VAL A 184 -6.27 -5.42 1.51
CA VAL A 184 -5.55 -4.80 2.62
C VAL A 184 -5.77 -5.59 3.91
N GLU A 185 -6.99 -6.02 4.21
CA GLU A 185 -7.32 -6.81 5.40
C GLU A 185 -6.58 -8.15 5.39
N THR A 186 -6.66 -8.89 4.29
CA THR A 186 -5.94 -10.16 4.10
C THR A 186 -4.41 -9.97 4.21
N SER A 187 -3.88 -8.86 3.70
CA SER A 187 -2.44 -8.55 3.80
C SER A 187 -2.01 -8.30 5.25
N LEU A 188 -2.84 -7.60 6.03
CA LEU A 188 -2.57 -7.35 7.45
C LEU A 188 -2.65 -8.64 8.28
N GLU A 189 -3.65 -9.48 8.02
CA GLU A 189 -3.78 -10.79 8.66
C GLU A 189 -2.58 -11.70 8.36
N ARG A 190 -2.16 -11.76 7.09
CA ARG A 190 -0.95 -12.53 6.71
C ARG A 190 0.32 -12.01 7.39
N ALA A 191 0.47 -10.68 7.51
CA ALA A 191 1.60 -10.09 8.20
C ALA A 191 1.61 -10.41 9.70
N ALA A 192 0.44 -10.39 10.35
CA ALA A 192 0.28 -10.79 11.75
C ALA A 192 0.61 -12.28 11.94
N MET A 193 0.03 -13.15 11.12
CA MET A 193 0.29 -14.60 11.16
C MET A 193 1.78 -14.94 10.91
N SER A 194 2.43 -14.24 9.97
CA SER A 194 3.88 -14.42 9.73
C SER A 194 4.72 -14.06 10.95
N LYS A 195 4.35 -13.00 11.66
CA LYS A 195 5.03 -12.60 12.91
C LYS A 195 4.84 -13.63 14.02
N ASP A 196 3.62 -14.15 14.17
CA ASP A 196 3.31 -15.17 15.16
C ASP A 196 4.06 -16.48 14.86
N LEU A 197 4.11 -16.90 13.60
CA LEU A 197 4.90 -18.06 13.18
C LEU A 197 6.39 -17.89 13.48
N ALA A 198 6.96 -16.72 13.21
CA ALA A 198 8.36 -16.42 13.51
C ALA A 198 8.64 -16.54 15.03
N SER A 199 7.76 -15.98 15.86
CA SER A 199 7.90 -16.05 17.32
C SER A 199 7.76 -17.48 17.85
N LEU A 200 6.84 -18.28 17.30
CA LEU A 200 6.66 -19.68 17.64
C LEU A 200 7.88 -20.52 17.24
N THR A 201 8.42 -20.29 16.05
CA THR A 201 9.62 -20.96 15.55
C THR A 201 10.83 -20.71 16.47
N ASP A 202 11.02 -19.46 16.89
CA ASP A 202 12.09 -19.10 17.85
C ASP A 202 11.91 -19.77 19.22
N SER A 203 10.67 -19.81 19.72
CA SER A 203 10.32 -20.50 20.97
C SER A 203 10.61 -22.01 20.90
N LEU A 204 10.20 -22.65 19.78
CA LEU A 204 10.47 -24.08 19.56
C LEU A 204 11.98 -24.38 19.45
N LYS A 205 12.74 -23.52 18.77
CA LYS A 205 14.19 -23.66 18.67
C LYS A 205 14.86 -23.58 20.05
N THR A 206 14.46 -22.61 20.85
CA THR A 206 14.97 -22.45 22.22
C THR A 206 14.64 -23.65 23.08
N ARG A 207 13.41 -24.17 23.04
CA ARG A 207 13.00 -25.37 23.77
C ARG A 207 13.76 -26.61 23.32
N ASN A 208 14.01 -26.75 22.01
CA ASN A 208 14.77 -27.89 21.47
C ASN A 208 16.20 -27.87 22.00
N LEU A 209 16.87 -26.70 22.01
CA LEU A 209 18.21 -26.57 22.62
C LEU A 209 18.21 -26.93 24.11
N GLN A 210 17.23 -26.46 24.88
CA GLN A 210 17.09 -26.81 26.29
C GLN A 210 16.90 -28.30 26.50
N LEU A 211 16.09 -28.98 25.68
CA LEU A 211 15.90 -30.42 25.73
C LEU A 211 17.16 -31.18 25.37
N GLN A 212 17.93 -30.72 24.37
CA GLN A 212 19.23 -31.32 24.03
C GLN A 212 20.22 -31.19 25.16
N ASP A 213 20.31 -30.02 25.80
CA ASP A 213 21.19 -29.81 26.95
C ASP A 213 20.77 -30.67 28.16
N ALA A 214 19.47 -30.74 28.44
CA ALA A 214 18.97 -31.62 29.54
C ALA A 214 19.26 -33.10 29.26
N ARG A 215 19.06 -33.58 28.03
CA ARG A 215 19.42 -34.94 27.62
C ARG A 215 20.93 -35.20 27.78
N ARG A 216 21.76 -34.24 27.40
CA ARG A 216 23.21 -34.35 27.57
C ARG A 216 23.60 -34.43 29.04
N GLN A 217 23.03 -33.58 29.89
CA GLN A 217 23.27 -33.61 31.34
C GLN A 217 22.83 -34.94 31.96
N LEU A 218 21.66 -35.48 31.59
CA LEU A 218 21.21 -36.79 32.04
C LEU A 218 22.15 -37.91 31.58
N ALA A 219 22.56 -37.90 30.33
CA ALA A 219 23.54 -38.88 29.82
C ALA A 219 24.91 -38.78 30.52
N GLU A 220 25.32 -37.56 30.87
CA GLU A 220 26.54 -37.35 31.68
C GLU A 220 26.38 -37.81 33.14
N GLN A 221 25.18 -37.78 33.70
CA GLN A 221 24.89 -38.28 35.05
C GLN A 221 24.73 -39.80 35.10
N ALA A 222 24.31 -40.42 34.01
CA ALA A 222 24.23 -41.87 33.92
C ALA A 222 25.63 -42.50 34.16
N THR A 223 25.72 -43.50 35.01
CA THR A 223 26.95 -44.22 35.34
C THR A 223 26.99 -45.61 34.73
N ILE A 224 25.91 -46.00 34.03
CA ILE A 224 25.76 -47.33 33.41
C ILE A 224 25.60 -47.09 31.90
N ASP A 225 26.21 -47.90 31.09
CA ASP A 225 26.03 -47.98 29.66
C ASP A 225 24.75 -48.76 29.33
N GLU A 226 23.83 -48.13 28.65
CA GLU A 226 22.50 -48.73 28.38
C GLU A 226 22.56 -49.95 27.45
N LEU A 227 23.58 -50.03 26.58
CA LEU A 227 23.73 -51.10 25.62
C LEU A 227 24.33 -52.38 26.27
N THR A 228 25.32 -52.20 27.12
CA THR A 228 26.09 -53.32 27.70
C THR A 228 25.70 -53.65 29.13
N GLY A 229 24.99 -52.76 29.83
CA GLY A 229 24.66 -52.89 31.25
C GLY A 229 25.85 -52.73 32.19
N LEU A 230 27.01 -52.41 31.65
CA LEU A 230 28.23 -52.19 32.41
C LEU A 230 28.40 -50.75 32.87
N ARG A 231 29.33 -50.48 33.79
CA ARG A 231 29.65 -49.06 34.10
C ARG A 231 30.29 -48.39 32.91
N ASN A 232 29.75 -47.26 32.52
CA ASN A 232 30.35 -46.43 31.50
C ASN A 232 31.63 -45.75 32.02
N ARG A 233 32.38 -45.08 31.15
CA ARG A 233 33.63 -44.40 31.48
C ARG A 233 33.54 -43.51 32.72
N ARG A 234 32.42 -42.82 32.92
CA ARG A 234 32.20 -41.96 34.08
C ARG A 234 31.97 -42.79 35.36
N GLY A 235 31.15 -43.80 35.29
CA GLY A 235 30.93 -44.76 36.40
C GLY A 235 32.18 -45.43 36.80
N VAL A 236 33.06 -45.84 35.88
CA VAL A 236 34.37 -46.41 36.14
C VAL A 236 35.29 -45.39 36.81
N ASN A 237 35.38 -44.18 36.33
CA ASN A 237 36.21 -43.11 36.90
C ASN A 237 35.82 -42.78 38.36
N ILE A 238 34.51 -42.75 38.67
CA ILE A 238 34.06 -42.54 40.05
C ILE A 238 34.57 -43.66 40.95
N ILE A 239 34.41 -44.94 40.56
CA ILE A 239 34.89 -46.11 41.35
C ILE A 239 36.41 -46.10 41.51
N ILE A 240 37.14 -45.80 40.40
CA ILE A 240 38.61 -45.72 40.47
C ILE A 240 39.06 -44.68 41.50
N ASN A 241 38.43 -43.47 41.43
CA ASN A 241 38.78 -42.40 42.37
C ASN A 241 38.49 -42.80 43.85
N ASP A 242 37.31 -43.39 44.06
CA ASP A 242 36.91 -43.83 45.38
C ASP A 242 37.85 -44.92 45.91
N GLU A 243 38.22 -45.93 45.09
CA GLU A 243 39.17 -46.96 45.47
C GLU A 243 40.57 -46.41 45.65
N LEU A 244 41.05 -45.49 44.81
CA LEU A 244 42.35 -44.85 45.05
C LEU A 244 42.39 -44.09 46.40
N ALA A 245 41.28 -43.36 46.71
CA ALA A 245 41.18 -42.68 48.00
C ALA A 245 41.17 -43.68 49.20
N ARG A 246 40.51 -44.80 49.02
CA ARG A 246 40.49 -45.91 50.04
C ARG A 246 41.86 -46.53 50.21
N MET A 247 42.54 -46.88 49.10
CA MET A 247 43.89 -47.52 49.17
C MET A 247 44.92 -46.58 49.78
N LYS A 248 44.87 -45.28 49.47
CA LYS A 248 45.75 -44.29 50.15
C LYS A 248 45.53 -44.23 51.61
N ARG A 249 44.34 -44.38 52.15
CA ARG A 249 44.04 -44.40 53.59
C ARG A 249 44.51 -45.71 54.26
N MET A 250 44.41 -46.81 53.51
CA MET A 250 44.76 -48.14 54.05
C MET A 250 46.20 -48.57 53.77
N GLN A 251 46.96 -47.74 53.01
CA GLN A 251 48.35 -48.07 52.59
C GLN A 251 48.48 -49.39 51.84
N LEU A 252 47.46 -49.78 51.06
CA LEU A 252 47.44 -51.02 50.31
C LEU A 252 47.74 -50.74 48.81
N PRO A 253 48.41 -51.68 48.13
CA PRO A 253 48.64 -51.57 46.70
C PRO A 253 47.33 -51.79 45.91
N ILE A 254 47.20 -51.15 44.76
CA ILE A 254 46.10 -51.35 43.82
C ILE A 254 46.64 -51.86 42.48
N ALA A 255 45.91 -52.78 41.86
CA ALA A 255 46.20 -53.26 40.54
C ALA A 255 44.98 -52.99 39.65
N VAL A 256 45.20 -52.48 38.42
CA VAL A 256 44.18 -52.27 37.41
C VAL A 256 44.45 -53.20 36.25
N ILE A 257 43.44 -54.00 35.86
CA ILE A 257 43.51 -54.88 34.70
C ILE A 257 42.60 -54.27 33.60
N ALA A 258 43.22 -53.94 32.51
CA ALA A 258 42.46 -53.53 31.30
C ALA A 258 42.39 -54.73 30.35
N LEU A 259 41.15 -55.02 29.91
CA LEU A 259 40.89 -56.08 28.93
C LEU A 259 40.29 -55.45 27.73
N ASP A 260 40.84 -55.66 26.55
CA ASP A 260 40.31 -55.28 25.25
C ASP A 260 39.84 -56.54 24.52
N VAL A 261 38.57 -56.51 24.02
CA VAL A 261 37.95 -57.68 23.39
C VAL A 261 37.63 -57.36 21.97
#